data_8dd1d64646a69566b830df7abaac0141
#
_entry.id   8dd1d64646a69566b830df7abaac0141
#
_cell.length_a   1.000
_cell.length_b   1.000
_cell.length_c   1.000
_cell.angle_alpha   90.00
_cell.angle_beta   90.00
_cell.angle_gamma   90.00
#
_symmetry.space_group_name_H-M   'P 1'
#
loop_
_entity.id
_entity.type
_entity.pdbx_description
1 polymer ?
#
loop_
_entity_poly.entity_id
_entity_poly.type
_entity_poly.pdbx_seq_one_letter_code
_entity_poly.pdbx_strand_id
1 'polypeptide(L)'
;MRRLHELGLGDDADPRLDEFARRVGDVTRAPLAMVNFIQAERQYLGGLYAGGTIPGPVRAGLAGRTFSRAHGYCPHVVVRRKALVLDDVCDYPRFAGNPVVDEIGIRSYLGAPLIDRTGVALGTVCVVDLEPRPWGRPGLETIKALAAELVAQIHAREGN
;
A
#
# COMPACT_ATOMS: atom_id res chain seq x y z
N MET A 1 -12.39 -1.97 11.45
CA MET A 1 -12.54 -0.52 11.56
C MET A 1 -13.90 -0.09 11.02
N ARG A 2 -14.58 0.76 11.78
CA ARG A 2 -15.95 1.15 11.48
C ARG A 2 -16.11 1.88 10.13
N ARG A 3 -15.23 2.84 9.82
CA ARG A 3 -15.35 3.62 8.57
C ARG A 3 -15.16 2.75 7.33
N LEU A 4 -14.21 1.81 7.37
CA LEU A 4 -14.02 0.85 6.27
C LEU A 4 -15.29 0.02 6.04
N HIS A 5 -15.92 -0.42 7.13
CA HIS A 5 -17.14 -1.20 7.05
C HIS A 5 -18.28 -0.38 6.41
N GLU A 6 -18.43 0.88 6.80
CA GLU A 6 -19.42 1.78 6.22
C GLU A 6 -19.23 1.97 4.71
N LEU A 7 -17.98 1.94 4.25
CA LEU A 7 -17.64 2.08 2.84
C LEU A 7 -17.68 0.76 2.07
N GLY A 8 -17.91 -0.36 2.76
CA GLY A 8 -17.87 -1.68 2.15
C GLY A 8 -16.46 -2.14 1.74
N LEU A 9 -15.45 -1.66 2.46
CA LEU A 9 -14.05 -1.92 2.15
C LEU A 9 -13.39 -2.75 3.26
N GLY A 10 -12.31 -3.43 2.92
CA GLY A 10 -11.43 -4.08 3.88
C GLY A 10 -11.67 -5.55 4.12
N ASP A 11 -12.70 -6.16 3.52
CA ASP A 11 -13.02 -7.56 3.72
C ASP A 11 -12.86 -8.40 2.46
N ASP A 12 -13.06 -7.81 1.29
CA ASP A 12 -13.02 -8.52 0.02
C ASP A 12 -12.11 -7.82 -0.99
N ALA A 13 -11.49 -8.61 -1.87
CA ALA A 13 -10.78 -8.08 -3.02
C ALA A 13 -11.77 -7.39 -3.95
N ASP A 14 -11.36 -6.25 -4.52
CA ASP A 14 -12.19 -5.48 -5.43
C ASP A 14 -11.47 -5.36 -6.77
N PRO A 15 -12.04 -5.87 -7.88
CA PRO A 15 -11.41 -5.78 -9.19
C PRO A 15 -11.05 -4.34 -9.61
N ARG A 16 -11.83 -3.36 -9.19
CA ARG A 16 -11.55 -1.95 -9.50
C ARG A 16 -10.32 -1.45 -8.73
N LEU A 17 -10.12 -1.95 -7.51
CA LEU A 17 -8.93 -1.62 -6.72
C LEU A 17 -7.70 -2.36 -7.25
N ASP A 18 -7.87 -3.59 -7.74
CA ASP A 18 -6.78 -4.31 -8.41
C ASP A 18 -6.32 -3.56 -9.67
N GLU A 19 -7.26 -3.04 -10.45
CA GLU A 19 -6.94 -2.26 -11.63
C GLU A 19 -6.25 -0.95 -11.26
N PHE A 20 -6.70 -0.30 -10.20
CA PHE A 20 -6.02 0.90 -9.67
C PHE A 20 -4.59 0.58 -9.24
N ALA A 21 -4.39 -0.53 -8.52
CA ALA A 21 -3.07 -0.97 -8.10
C ALA A 21 -2.16 -1.23 -9.30
N ARG A 22 -2.68 -1.86 -10.35
CA ARG A 22 -1.94 -2.09 -11.59
C ARG A 22 -1.48 -0.78 -12.21
N ARG A 23 -2.37 0.21 -12.28
CA ARG A 23 -2.04 1.53 -12.80
C ARG A 23 -0.96 2.20 -11.96
N VAL A 24 -1.03 2.09 -10.63
CA VAL A 24 -0.01 2.61 -9.73
C VAL A 24 1.34 1.96 -10.02
N GLY A 25 1.36 0.64 -10.18
CA GLY A 25 2.57 -0.09 -10.56
C GLY A 25 3.14 0.37 -11.89
N ASP A 26 2.28 0.59 -12.89
CA ASP A 26 2.71 1.05 -14.22
C ASP A 26 3.30 2.46 -14.14
N VAL A 27 2.66 3.39 -13.43
CA VAL A 27 3.11 4.78 -13.30
C VAL A 27 4.45 4.86 -12.58
N THR A 28 4.63 4.08 -11.51
CA THR A 28 5.86 4.11 -10.70
C THR A 28 6.92 3.13 -11.21
N ARG A 29 6.55 2.26 -12.15
CA ARG A 29 7.40 1.18 -12.65
C ARG A 29 7.84 0.23 -11.54
N ALA A 30 7.00 0.06 -10.54
CA ALA A 30 7.25 -0.86 -9.43
C ALA A 30 6.65 -2.23 -9.74
N PRO A 31 7.30 -3.33 -9.30
CA PRO A 31 6.78 -4.67 -9.54
C PRO A 31 5.63 -5.06 -8.64
N LEU A 32 5.45 -4.36 -7.51
CA LEU A 32 4.36 -4.58 -6.57
C LEU A 32 3.67 -3.26 -6.24
N ALA A 33 2.35 -3.25 -6.31
CA ALA A 33 1.55 -2.11 -5.90
C ALA A 33 0.32 -2.61 -5.16
N MET A 34 -0.12 -1.85 -4.15
CA MET A 34 -1.18 -2.31 -3.27
C MET A 34 -2.05 -1.15 -2.82
N VAL A 35 -3.35 -1.46 -2.68
CA VAL A 35 -4.28 -0.64 -1.91
C VAL A 35 -4.53 -1.42 -0.63
N ASN A 36 -3.96 -0.95 0.48
CA ASN A 36 -3.90 -1.69 1.73
C ASN A 36 -4.77 -1.01 2.79
N PHE A 37 -5.82 -1.69 3.24
CA PHE A 37 -6.69 -1.18 4.29
C PHE A 37 -6.21 -1.66 5.65
N ILE A 38 -6.05 -0.71 6.58
CA ILE A 38 -5.53 -1.00 7.91
C ILE A 38 -6.71 -1.10 8.87
N GLN A 39 -6.92 -2.30 9.39
CA GLN A 39 -7.96 -2.58 10.37
C GLN A 39 -7.35 -2.64 11.78
N ALA A 40 -8.21 -2.78 12.81
CA ALA A 40 -7.75 -2.80 14.20
C ALA A 40 -6.77 -3.96 14.45
N GLU A 41 -6.99 -5.11 13.82
CA GLU A 41 -6.23 -6.33 14.11
C GLU A 41 -5.40 -6.84 12.94
N ARG A 42 -5.66 -6.35 11.71
CA ARG A 42 -5.01 -6.87 10.51
C ARG A 42 -4.91 -5.81 9.42
N GLN A 43 -4.13 -6.14 8.40
CA GLN A 43 -4.08 -5.43 7.14
C GLN A 43 -4.76 -6.28 6.07
N TYR A 44 -5.49 -5.64 5.16
CA TYR A 44 -6.13 -6.33 4.05
C TYR A 44 -5.83 -5.63 2.72
N LEU A 45 -5.32 -6.39 1.75
CA LEU A 45 -5.01 -5.85 0.42
C LEU A 45 -6.26 -5.89 -0.45
N GLY A 46 -7.03 -4.79 -0.42
CA GLY A 46 -8.22 -4.66 -1.25
C GLY A 46 -7.90 -4.56 -2.73
N GLY A 47 -6.74 -3.99 -3.07
CA GLY A 47 -6.19 -3.96 -4.41
C GLY A 47 -4.76 -4.47 -4.40
N LEU A 48 -4.41 -5.32 -5.37
CA LEU A 48 -3.08 -5.92 -5.46
C LEU A 48 -2.67 -6.06 -6.93
N TYR A 49 -1.45 -5.61 -7.22
CA TYR A 49 -0.77 -5.87 -8.49
C TYR A 49 0.60 -6.46 -8.20
N ALA A 50 0.88 -7.60 -8.79
CA ALA A 50 2.19 -8.23 -8.74
C ALA A 50 2.65 -8.51 -10.17
N GLY A 51 3.72 -7.84 -10.60
CA GLY A 51 4.27 -7.97 -11.94
C GLY A 51 4.97 -9.31 -12.17
N GLY A 52 5.28 -9.61 -13.42
CA GLY A 52 5.87 -10.88 -13.81
C GLY A 52 7.26 -11.16 -13.24
N THR A 53 7.96 -10.13 -12.77
CA THR A 53 9.30 -10.29 -12.17
C THR A 53 9.26 -10.74 -10.71
N ILE A 54 8.08 -10.72 -10.08
CA ILE A 54 7.93 -11.12 -8.67
C ILE A 54 8.06 -12.64 -8.57
N PRO A 55 8.96 -13.15 -7.70
CA PRO A 55 9.12 -14.60 -7.52
C PRO A 55 7.82 -15.28 -7.10
N GLY A 56 7.61 -16.51 -7.55
CA GLY A 56 6.42 -17.30 -7.23
C GLY A 56 6.13 -17.43 -5.74
N PRO A 57 7.11 -17.72 -4.88
CA PRO A 57 6.87 -17.81 -3.44
C PRO A 57 6.38 -16.48 -2.83
N VAL A 58 6.90 -15.36 -3.28
CA VAL A 58 6.44 -14.03 -2.83
C VAL A 58 5.00 -13.81 -3.27
N ARG A 59 4.70 -14.09 -4.53
CA ARG A 59 3.36 -13.96 -5.08
C ARG A 59 2.36 -14.84 -4.32
N ALA A 60 2.73 -16.07 -4.00
CA ALA A 60 1.90 -16.98 -3.24
C ALA A 60 1.63 -16.46 -1.83
N GLY A 61 2.64 -15.86 -1.19
CA GLY A 61 2.48 -15.27 0.14
C GLY A 61 1.52 -14.08 0.16
N LEU A 62 1.37 -13.37 -0.96
CA LEU A 62 0.46 -12.23 -1.07
C LEU A 62 -0.97 -12.63 -1.41
N ALA A 63 -1.18 -13.85 -1.92
CA ALA A 63 -2.47 -14.28 -2.46
C ALA A 63 -3.60 -14.27 -1.43
N GLY A 64 -3.30 -14.49 -0.13
CA GLY A 64 -4.29 -14.45 0.94
C GLY A 64 -4.77 -13.04 1.28
N ARG A 65 -4.04 -12.02 0.88
CA ARG A 65 -4.35 -10.59 1.05
C ARG A 65 -4.49 -10.11 2.49
N THR A 66 -4.26 -10.96 3.47
CA THR A 66 -4.39 -10.61 4.88
C THR A 66 -3.04 -10.72 5.58
N PHE A 67 -2.67 -9.69 6.33
CA PHE A 67 -1.39 -9.65 7.04
C PHE A 67 -1.56 -9.13 8.45
N SER A 68 -0.64 -9.53 9.34
CA SER A 68 -0.51 -8.94 10.66
C SER A 68 -0.12 -7.46 10.57
N ARG A 69 -0.57 -6.65 11.51
CA ARG A 69 -0.18 -5.24 11.58
C ARG A 69 1.33 -5.05 11.83
N ALA A 70 2.03 -6.08 12.25
CA ALA A 70 3.48 -6.01 12.45
C ALA A 70 4.26 -6.07 11.12
N HIS A 71 3.62 -6.49 10.03
CA HIS A 71 4.28 -6.64 8.73
C HIS A 71 4.16 -5.36 7.89
N GLY A 72 5.29 -4.95 7.31
CA GLY A 72 5.33 -3.84 6.37
C GLY A 72 5.34 -2.48 7.04
N TYR A 73 5.21 -1.44 6.21
CA TYR A 73 5.37 -0.04 6.63
C TYR A 73 4.06 0.74 6.60
N CYS A 74 3.01 0.18 6.02
CA CYS A 74 1.72 0.85 5.89
C CYS A 74 1.12 1.27 7.24
N PRO A 75 1.21 0.48 8.32
CA PRO A 75 0.74 0.95 9.62
C PRO A 75 1.43 2.23 10.09
N HIS A 76 2.72 2.41 9.79
CA HIS A 76 3.43 3.65 10.11
C HIS A 76 2.87 4.84 9.35
N VAL A 77 2.57 4.65 8.07
CA VAL A 77 1.99 5.69 7.20
C VAL A 77 0.65 6.13 7.77
N VAL A 78 -0.20 5.19 8.17
CA VAL A 78 -1.52 5.48 8.73
C VAL A 78 -1.43 6.22 10.05
N VAL A 79 -0.58 5.73 10.98
CA VAL A 79 -0.43 6.34 12.30
C VAL A 79 0.11 7.77 12.20
N ARG A 80 1.10 7.99 11.35
CA ARG A 80 1.72 9.31 11.18
C ARG A 80 0.91 10.22 10.26
N ARG A 81 0.01 9.69 9.47
CA ARG A 81 -0.83 10.41 8.51
C ARG A 81 0.00 11.16 7.46
N LYS A 82 1.15 10.59 7.09
CA LYS A 82 2.10 11.19 6.13
C LYS A 82 2.66 10.11 5.20
N ALA A 83 2.96 10.52 3.97
CA ALA A 83 3.63 9.65 3.02
C ALA A 83 5.03 9.27 3.54
N LEU A 84 5.48 8.08 3.14
CA LEU A 84 6.77 7.53 3.53
C LEU A 84 7.53 7.13 2.27
N VAL A 85 8.79 7.56 2.18
CA VAL A 85 9.69 7.26 1.07
C VAL A 85 10.91 6.54 1.63
N LEU A 86 11.12 5.29 1.24
CA LEU A 86 12.29 4.50 1.63
C LEU A 86 12.97 3.99 0.37
N ASP A 87 14.04 4.69 -0.05
CA ASP A 87 14.79 4.30 -1.25
C ASP A 87 15.50 2.96 -1.06
N ASP A 88 16.01 2.71 0.14
CA ASP A 88 16.52 1.41 0.57
C ASP A 88 16.20 1.24 2.04
N VAL A 89 15.31 0.29 2.35
CA VAL A 89 14.83 0.08 3.72
C VAL A 89 15.96 -0.29 4.68
N CYS A 90 17.02 -0.91 4.18
CA CYS A 90 18.16 -1.30 5.00
C CYS A 90 19.00 -0.12 5.47
N ASP A 91 18.86 1.06 4.84
CA ASP A 91 19.56 2.27 5.25
C ASP A 91 18.87 2.96 6.45
N TYR A 92 17.71 2.46 6.86
CA TYR A 92 16.92 3.04 7.94
C TYR A 92 16.82 2.02 9.09
N PRO A 93 17.62 2.15 10.16
CA PRO A 93 17.63 1.16 11.24
C PRO A 93 16.24 0.86 11.81
N ARG A 94 15.38 1.86 11.84
CA ARG A 94 14.01 1.71 12.34
C ARG A 94 13.19 0.72 11.51
N PHE A 95 13.47 0.61 10.22
CA PHE A 95 12.68 -0.20 9.29
C PHE A 95 13.39 -1.46 8.81
N ALA A 96 14.71 -1.52 8.93
CA ALA A 96 15.49 -2.65 8.42
C ALA A 96 15.14 -3.98 9.09
N GLY A 97 14.66 -3.95 10.34
CA GLY A 97 14.27 -5.14 11.08
C GLY A 97 12.82 -5.58 10.88
N ASN A 98 12.07 -4.93 9.98
CA ASN A 98 10.69 -5.34 9.73
C ASN A 98 10.65 -6.73 9.09
N PRO A 99 9.72 -7.63 9.49
CA PRO A 99 9.64 -8.99 8.95
C PRO A 99 9.59 -9.06 7.43
N VAL A 100 9.01 -8.07 6.75
CA VAL A 100 8.90 -8.10 5.28
C VAL A 100 10.24 -8.04 4.58
N VAL A 101 11.29 -7.51 5.23
CA VAL A 101 12.63 -7.48 4.64
C VAL A 101 13.16 -8.90 4.43
N ASP A 102 13.05 -9.75 5.45
CA ASP A 102 13.54 -11.12 5.37
C ASP A 102 12.54 -12.08 4.71
N GLU A 103 11.25 -11.91 5.01
CA GLU A 103 10.23 -12.85 4.53
C GLU A 103 9.87 -12.65 3.06
N ILE A 104 9.87 -11.41 2.59
CA ILE A 104 9.46 -11.07 1.21
C ILE A 104 10.64 -10.57 0.38
N GLY A 105 11.66 -10.01 1.04
CA GLY A 105 12.83 -9.44 0.37
C GLY A 105 12.61 -7.99 -0.06
N ILE A 106 11.70 -7.27 0.59
CA ILE A 106 11.44 -5.86 0.26
C ILE A 106 12.69 -5.03 0.55
N ARG A 107 13.09 -4.22 -0.43
CA ARG A 107 14.25 -3.33 -0.29
C ARG A 107 13.87 -1.85 -0.41
N SER A 108 12.77 -1.52 -1.08
CA SER A 108 12.31 -0.14 -1.19
C SER A 108 10.80 -0.06 -1.02
N TYR A 109 10.33 1.10 -0.56
CA TYR A 109 8.92 1.34 -0.27
C TYR A 109 8.56 2.79 -0.56
N LEU A 110 7.38 2.99 -1.14
CA LEU A 110 6.81 4.31 -1.37
C LEU A 110 5.32 4.21 -1.09
N GLY A 111 4.81 4.97 -0.13
CA GLY A 111 3.39 4.88 0.23
C GLY A 111 2.84 6.19 0.74
N ALA A 112 1.53 6.38 0.56
CA ALA A 112 0.81 7.54 1.04
C ALA A 112 -0.50 7.13 1.70
N PRO A 113 -0.95 7.86 2.74
CA PRO A 113 -2.17 7.50 3.44
C PRO A 113 -3.41 7.85 2.63
N LEU A 114 -4.45 7.04 2.79
CA LEU A 114 -5.78 7.29 2.24
C LEU A 114 -6.62 7.91 3.34
N ILE A 115 -6.66 9.24 3.39
CA ILE A 115 -7.42 9.96 4.40
C ILE A 115 -8.71 10.42 3.76
N ASP A 116 -9.85 9.92 4.25
CA ASP A 116 -11.13 10.23 3.65
C ASP A 116 -11.67 11.58 4.11
N ARG A 117 -12.83 11.96 3.58
CA ARG A 117 -13.45 13.26 3.90
C ARG A 117 -13.83 13.42 5.36
N THR A 118 -13.95 12.32 6.11
CA THR A 118 -14.23 12.37 7.55
C THR A 118 -12.96 12.52 8.38
N GLY A 119 -11.79 12.51 7.74
CA GLY A 119 -10.50 12.61 8.42
C GLY A 119 -9.94 11.28 8.90
N VAL A 120 -10.59 10.16 8.58
CA VAL A 120 -10.13 8.83 8.96
C VAL A 120 -9.10 8.34 7.96
N ALA A 121 -7.97 7.85 8.45
CA ALA A 121 -6.96 7.19 7.63
C ALA A 121 -7.40 5.73 7.41
N LEU A 122 -7.87 5.44 6.20
CA LEU A 122 -8.41 4.12 5.84
C LEU A 122 -7.31 3.07 5.65
N GLY A 123 -6.18 3.51 5.16
CA GLY A 123 -5.06 2.66 4.79
C GLY A 123 -4.09 3.41 3.93
N THR A 124 -3.48 2.71 2.96
CA THR A 124 -2.47 3.29 2.08
C THR A 124 -2.66 2.86 0.64
N VAL A 125 -2.13 3.68 -0.27
CA VAL A 125 -1.70 3.21 -1.58
C VAL A 125 -0.19 3.19 -1.56
N CYS A 126 0.42 2.08 -1.96
CA CYS A 126 1.86 1.93 -1.88
C CYS A 126 2.42 1.07 -3.00
N VAL A 127 3.71 1.24 -3.24
CA VAL A 127 4.50 0.38 -4.12
C VAL A 127 5.73 -0.10 -3.37
N VAL A 128 6.19 -1.29 -3.71
CA VAL A 128 7.43 -1.84 -3.17
C VAL A 128 8.23 -2.48 -4.29
N ASP A 129 9.55 -2.52 -4.10
CA ASP A 129 10.44 -3.25 -4.98
C ASP A 129 11.38 -4.10 -4.14
N LEU A 130 11.87 -5.17 -4.72
CA LEU A 130 12.85 -6.07 -4.12
C LEU A 130 14.27 -5.57 -4.34
N GLU A 131 14.41 -4.38 -4.92
CA GLU A 131 15.67 -3.68 -5.14
C GLU A 131 15.54 -2.25 -4.59
N PRO A 132 16.64 -1.62 -4.17
CA PRO A 132 16.61 -0.20 -3.84
C PRO A 132 16.18 0.63 -5.05
N ARG A 133 15.42 1.68 -4.81
CA ARG A 133 14.88 2.56 -5.85
C ARG A 133 15.05 4.02 -5.45
N PRO A 134 15.53 4.87 -6.35
CA PRO A 134 15.66 6.31 -6.08
C PRO A 134 14.32 7.01 -6.30
N TRP A 135 13.35 6.74 -5.41
CA TRP A 135 12.01 7.33 -5.51
C TRP A 135 12.08 8.86 -5.48
N GLY A 136 12.78 9.41 -4.47
CA GLY A 136 13.00 10.81 -4.30
C GLY A 136 11.72 11.64 -4.21
N ARG A 137 11.86 12.95 -4.47
CA ARG A 137 10.72 13.87 -4.45
C ARG A 137 9.71 13.57 -5.57
N PRO A 138 10.13 13.25 -6.81
CA PRO A 138 9.14 12.89 -7.83
C PRO A 138 8.27 11.71 -7.44
N GLY A 139 8.84 10.68 -6.81
CA GLY A 139 8.06 9.55 -6.31
C GLY A 139 7.08 9.96 -5.23
N LEU A 140 7.53 10.78 -4.29
CA LEU A 140 6.67 11.32 -3.22
C LEU A 140 5.46 12.05 -3.80
N GLU A 141 5.68 12.98 -4.74
CA GLU A 141 4.58 13.72 -5.35
C GLU A 141 3.64 12.82 -6.13
N THR A 142 4.18 11.82 -6.83
CA THR A 142 3.38 10.86 -7.59
C THR A 142 2.47 10.04 -6.68
N ILE A 143 3.02 9.48 -5.60
CA ILE A 143 2.20 8.61 -4.73
C ILE A 143 1.14 9.41 -3.98
N LYS A 144 1.45 10.65 -3.60
CA LYS A 144 0.46 11.53 -2.97
C LYS A 144 -0.68 11.87 -3.92
N ALA A 145 -0.38 12.14 -5.19
CA ALA A 145 -1.40 12.42 -6.19
C ALA A 145 -2.29 11.20 -6.43
N LEU A 146 -1.70 10.01 -6.50
CA LEU A 146 -2.46 8.77 -6.67
C LEU A 146 -3.35 8.49 -5.45
N ALA A 147 -2.87 8.77 -4.25
CA ALA A 147 -3.68 8.61 -3.04
C ALA A 147 -4.90 9.55 -3.07
N ALA A 148 -4.71 10.80 -3.47
CA ALA A 148 -5.81 11.77 -3.59
C ALA A 148 -6.83 11.32 -4.63
N GLU A 149 -6.38 10.81 -5.76
CA GLU A 149 -7.25 10.29 -6.81
C GLU A 149 -8.09 9.10 -6.32
N LEU A 150 -7.46 8.16 -5.62
CA LEU A 150 -8.17 7.00 -5.10
C LEU A 150 -9.23 7.40 -4.06
N VAL A 151 -8.90 8.31 -3.16
CA VAL A 151 -9.86 8.82 -2.17
C VAL A 151 -11.06 9.46 -2.88
N ALA A 152 -10.82 10.24 -3.95
CA ALA A 152 -11.90 10.85 -4.73
C ALA A 152 -12.80 9.77 -5.36
N GLN A 153 -12.22 8.68 -5.86
CA GLN A 153 -12.99 7.56 -6.42
C GLN A 153 -13.83 6.86 -5.35
N ILE A 154 -13.27 6.68 -4.16
CA ILE A 154 -14.01 6.08 -3.03
C ILE A 154 -15.19 6.95 -2.65
N HIS A 155 -15.00 8.27 -2.57
CA HIS A 155 -16.09 9.21 -2.27
C HIS A 155 -17.18 9.19 -3.34
N ALA A 156 -16.80 9.10 -4.61
CA ALA A 156 -17.77 9.04 -5.71
C ALA A 156 -18.64 7.78 -5.60
N ARG A 157 -18.05 6.65 -5.18
CA ARG A 157 -18.80 5.40 -4.95
C ARG A 157 -19.74 5.52 -3.75
N GLU A 158 -19.30 6.20 -2.70
CA GLU A 158 -20.10 6.40 -1.51
C GLU A 158 -21.32 7.28 -1.78
N GLY A 159 -21.17 8.28 -2.66
CA GLY A 159 -22.24 9.20 -3.02
C GLY A 159 -23.34 8.58 -3.88
N ASN A 160 -23.13 7.38 -4.37
CA ASN A 160 -24.10 6.63 -5.17
C ASN A 160 -24.77 5.57 -4.28
#